data_6fca154bab76c06ddccdbca964955e02
#
_entry.id   6fca154bab76c06ddccdbca964955e02
#
_cell.length_a   1.000
_cell.length_b   1.000
_cell.length_c   1.000
_cell.angle_alpha   90.00
_cell.angle_beta   90.00
_cell.angle_gamma   90.00
#
_symmetry.space_group_name_H-M   'P 1'
#
loop_
_entity.id
_entity.type
_entity.pdbx_description
1 polymer ?
#
loop_
_entity_poly.entity_id
_entity_poly.type
_entity_poly.pdbx_seq_one_letter_code
_entity_poly.pdbx_strand_id
1 'polypeptide(L)'
;MPQAKANGLTIEYDTFGDQSAPPVLFIMGFGAQMTAWPEEFLQQFADQGHHVIRFDNRDIGLSTHLDHLEPPSMIELFAAAFQGGELQVPYSLSDMADDAVGLLDALGHETAHIVGGSMGGMIAQRLVINHPHRVRSLTSLFSMPRLI
;
A
#
# COMPACT_ATOMS: atom_id res chain seq x y z
N MET A 1 6.51 -16.91 1.28
CA MET A 1 5.89 -15.91 0.43
C MET A 1 6.97 -15.22 -0.39
N PRO A 2 6.69 -14.86 -1.63
CA PRO A 2 7.69 -14.23 -2.49
C PRO A 2 8.00 -12.80 -2.06
N GLN A 3 9.16 -12.33 -2.53
CA GLN A 3 9.63 -10.96 -2.31
C GLN A 3 9.99 -10.33 -3.65
N ALA A 4 9.75 -9.04 -3.79
CA ALA A 4 10.10 -8.26 -4.96
C ALA A 4 10.93 -7.03 -4.58
N LYS A 5 11.80 -6.62 -5.48
CA LYS A 5 12.47 -5.32 -5.37
C LYS A 5 11.53 -4.25 -5.92
N ALA A 6 11.17 -3.31 -5.09
CA ALA A 6 10.25 -2.23 -5.42
C ALA A 6 10.71 -0.93 -4.75
N ASN A 7 10.89 0.12 -5.53
CA ASN A 7 11.26 1.45 -5.03
C ASN A 7 12.48 1.43 -4.08
N GLY A 8 13.50 0.63 -4.41
CA GLY A 8 14.72 0.49 -3.61
C GLY A 8 14.59 -0.39 -2.36
N LEU A 9 13.42 -0.94 -2.10
CA LEU A 9 13.13 -1.80 -0.96
C LEU A 9 12.88 -3.24 -1.39
N THR A 10 12.86 -4.15 -0.42
CA THR A 10 12.35 -5.51 -0.61
C THR A 10 10.95 -5.57 -0.03
N ILE A 11 9.96 -5.89 -0.85
CA ILE A 11 8.56 -5.97 -0.47
C ILE A 11 8.11 -7.43 -0.48
N GLU A 12 7.61 -7.89 0.65
CA GLU A 12 6.95 -9.19 0.79
C GLU A 12 5.54 -9.10 0.23
N TYR A 13 5.16 -10.03 -0.63
CA TYR A 13 3.84 -10.04 -1.23
C TYR A 13 3.30 -11.46 -1.37
N ASP A 14 2.03 -11.55 -1.71
CA ASP A 14 1.34 -12.80 -1.99
C ASP A 14 0.32 -12.58 -3.10
N THR A 15 0.03 -13.62 -3.88
CA THR A 15 -0.86 -13.52 -5.03
C THR A 15 -1.86 -14.67 -5.10
N PHE A 16 -3.01 -14.38 -5.68
CA PHE A 16 -4.08 -15.35 -5.93
C PHE A 16 -4.59 -15.18 -7.35
N GLY A 17 -4.94 -16.29 -7.99
CA GLY A 17 -5.47 -16.26 -9.35
C GLY A 17 -4.40 -16.24 -10.43
N ASP A 18 -4.86 -16.13 -11.67
CA ASP A 18 -4.02 -16.17 -12.87
C ASP A 18 -3.26 -14.85 -13.03
N GLN A 19 -1.95 -14.91 -13.19
CA GLN A 19 -1.09 -13.73 -13.40
C GLN A 19 -1.44 -12.94 -14.66
N SER A 20 -2.07 -13.56 -15.63
CA SER A 20 -2.51 -12.88 -16.87
C SER A 20 -3.85 -12.17 -16.74
N ALA A 21 -4.58 -12.42 -15.65
CA ALA A 21 -5.85 -11.77 -15.38
C ALA A 21 -5.68 -10.32 -14.94
N PRO A 22 -6.72 -9.47 -15.06
CA PRO A 22 -6.64 -8.08 -14.59
C PRO A 22 -6.27 -7.99 -13.11
N PRO A 23 -5.22 -7.22 -12.75
CA PRO A 23 -4.74 -7.18 -11.38
C PRO A 23 -5.60 -6.32 -10.46
N VAL A 24 -5.74 -6.77 -9.21
CA VAL A 24 -6.31 -6.03 -8.09
C VAL A 24 -5.27 -6.00 -6.97
N LEU A 25 -4.84 -4.81 -6.59
CA LEU A 25 -3.85 -4.59 -5.54
C LEU A 25 -4.55 -4.16 -4.26
N PHE A 26 -4.33 -4.90 -3.18
CA PHE A 26 -4.86 -4.61 -1.85
C PHE A 26 -3.78 -3.97 -0.98
N ILE A 27 -4.05 -2.77 -0.48
CA ILE A 27 -3.14 -1.99 0.37
C ILE A 27 -3.68 -1.96 1.79
N MET A 28 -2.88 -2.47 2.74
CA MET A 28 -3.23 -2.53 4.15
C MET A 28 -2.97 -1.22 4.86
N GLY A 29 -3.64 -1.02 6.00
CA GLY A 29 -3.50 0.15 6.84
C GLY A 29 -2.32 0.08 7.81
N PHE A 30 -2.28 1.06 8.70
CA PHE A 30 -1.20 1.23 9.68
C PHE A 30 -1.07 0.01 10.61
N GLY A 31 0.17 -0.44 10.78
CA GLY A 31 0.52 -1.48 11.75
C GLY A 31 0.03 -2.90 11.43
N ALA A 32 -0.63 -3.10 10.30
CA ALA A 32 -1.20 -4.39 9.94
C ALA A 32 -0.44 -5.06 8.80
N GLN A 33 -0.24 -6.37 8.92
CA GLN A 33 0.33 -7.20 7.87
C GLN A 33 -0.71 -7.52 6.80
N MET A 34 -0.23 -7.89 5.60
CA MET A 34 -1.08 -8.29 4.48
C MET A 34 -2.03 -9.45 4.83
N THR A 35 -1.66 -10.28 5.78
CA THR A 35 -2.48 -11.40 6.26
C THR A 35 -3.78 -10.95 6.94
N ALA A 36 -3.92 -9.67 7.26
CA ALA A 36 -5.19 -9.11 7.72
C ALA A 36 -6.26 -9.07 6.61
N TRP A 37 -5.85 -9.13 5.33
CA TRP A 37 -6.77 -9.45 4.24
C TRP A 37 -6.94 -10.98 4.20
N PRO A 38 -8.12 -11.54 4.58
CA PRO A 38 -8.30 -12.99 4.63
C PRO A 38 -8.15 -13.64 3.25
N GLU A 39 -7.48 -14.78 3.20
CA GLU A 39 -7.28 -15.52 1.94
C GLU A 39 -8.60 -15.87 1.25
N GLU A 40 -9.57 -16.32 2.03
CA GLU A 40 -10.91 -16.66 1.52
C GLU A 40 -11.60 -15.48 0.83
N PHE A 41 -11.41 -14.27 1.39
CA PHE A 41 -11.94 -13.03 0.80
C PHE A 41 -11.23 -12.71 -0.52
N LEU A 42 -9.90 -12.80 -0.55
CA LEU A 42 -9.12 -12.51 -1.75
C LEU A 42 -9.35 -13.56 -2.84
N GLN A 43 -9.53 -14.83 -2.46
CA GLN A 43 -9.81 -15.91 -3.40
C GLN A 43 -11.12 -15.68 -4.16
N GLN A 44 -12.11 -15.04 -3.56
CA GLN A 44 -13.37 -14.71 -4.25
C GLN A 44 -13.14 -13.77 -5.45
N PHE A 45 -12.18 -12.84 -5.35
CA PHE A 45 -11.80 -11.98 -6.48
C PHE A 45 -11.05 -12.78 -7.54
N ALA A 46 -10.17 -13.66 -7.13
CA ALA A 46 -9.44 -14.55 -8.05
C ALA A 46 -10.40 -15.47 -8.81
N ASP A 47 -11.41 -16.02 -8.15
CA ASP A 47 -12.43 -16.88 -8.75
C ASP A 47 -13.30 -16.13 -9.77
N GLN A 48 -13.38 -14.81 -9.65
CA GLN A 48 -14.09 -13.95 -10.61
C GLN A 48 -13.19 -13.47 -11.77
N GLY A 49 -11.97 -13.99 -11.87
CA GLY A 49 -11.09 -13.71 -13.00
C GLY A 49 -10.13 -12.54 -12.78
N HIS A 50 -9.69 -12.33 -11.54
CA HIS A 50 -8.69 -11.32 -11.20
C HIS A 50 -7.38 -11.94 -10.74
N HIS A 51 -6.27 -11.26 -11.02
CA HIS A 51 -4.98 -11.52 -10.37
C HIS A 51 -4.90 -10.67 -9.11
N VAL A 52 -5.07 -11.27 -7.95
CA VAL A 52 -5.12 -10.56 -6.68
C VAL A 52 -3.74 -10.50 -6.06
N ILE A 53 -3.34 -9.31 -5.61
CA ILE A 53 -2.04 -9.04 -5.00
C ILE A 53 -2.29 -8.39 -3.65
N ARG A 54 -1.68 -8.92 -2.59
CA ARG A 54 -1.55 -8.29 -1.28
C ARG A 54 -0.09 -8.19 -0.90
N PHE A 55 0.28 -7.23 -0.08
CA PHE A 55 1.68 -7.04 0.32
C PHE A 55 1.78 -6.40 1.70
N ASP A 56 2.93 -6.61 2.34
CA ASP A 56 3.30 -5.89 3.55
C ASP A 56 3.88 -4.53 3.18
N ASN A 57 3.32 -3.46 3.72
CA ASN A 57 3.89 -2.13 3.59
C ASN A 57 5.32 -2.09 4.16
N ARG A 58 6.10 -1.07 3.79
CA ARG A 58 7.40 -0.82 4.44
C ARG A 58 7.22 -0.76 5.96
N ASP A 59 8.21 -1.22 6.70
CA ASP A 59 8.21 -1.33 8.17
C ASP A 59 7.21 -2.36 8.74
N ILE A 60 6.55 -3.12 7.88
CA ILE A 60 5.56 -4.12 8.30
C ILE A 60 6.01 -5.52 7.86
N GLY A 61 5.77 -6.50 8.74
CA GLY A 61 5.95 -7.91 8.46
C GLY A 61 7.34 -8.25 7.95
N LEU A 62 7.39 -8.86 6.77
CA LEU A 62 8.64 -9.31 6.13
C LEU A 62 9.15 -8.36 5.05
N SER A 63 8.48 -7.23 4.82
CA SER A 63 9.01 -6.16 3.98
C SER A 63 10.15 -5.42 4.68
N THR A 64 10.93 -4.65 3.94
CA THR A 64 12.07 -3.88 4.49
C THR A 64 11.64 -3.02 5.66
N HIS A 65 12.39 -3.14 6.77
CA HIS A 65 12.26 -2.28 7.95
C HIS A 65 13.29 -1.17 7.89
N LEU A 66 12.84 0.07 8.09
CA LEU A 66 13.67 1.27 8.08
C LEU A 66 14.00 1.70 9.52
N ASP A 67 14.46 0.75 10.34
CA ASP A 67 14.73 0.93 11.77
C ASP A 67 15.79 1.99 12.08
N HIS A 68 16.62 2.32 11.10
CA HIS A 68 17.64 3.37 11.18
C HIS A 68 17.05 4.79 11.05
N LEU A 69 15.78 4.91 10.67
CA LEU A 69 15.08 6.19 10.58
C LEU A 69 14.25 6.39 11.84
N GLU A 70 14.45 7.52 12.51
CA GLU A 70 13.70 7.85 13.73
C GLU A 70 12.33 8.41 13.37
N PRO A 71 11.23 7.76 13.80
CA PRO A 71 9.91 8.33 13.63
C PRO A 71 9.72 9.51 14.58
N PRO A 72 8.86 10.47 14.21
CA PRO A 72 8.49 11.54 15.13
C PRO A 72 7.78 10.96 16.36
N SER A 73 8.00 11.59 17.50
CA SER A 73 7.32 11.21 18.74
C SER A 73 5.81 11.48 18.63
N MET A 74 5.04 10.82 19.49
CA MET A 74 3.58 11.08 19.55
C MET A 74 3.28 12.54 19.88
N ILE A 75 4.15 13.19 20.68
CA ILE A 75 3.99 14.62 21.02
C ILE A 75 4.16 15.49 19.77
N GLU A 76 5.17 15.22 18.96
CA GLU A 76 5.40 15.94 17.70
C GLU A 76 4.25 15.73 16.71
N LEU A 77 3.71 14.49 16.62
CA LEU A 77 2.55 14.16 15.81
C LEU A 77 1.32 14.97 16.23
N PHE A 78 1.02 14.99 17.53
CA PHE A 78 -0.10 15.78 18.05
C PHE A 78 0.12 17.28 17.88
N ALA A 79 1.31 17.80 18.13
CA ALA A 79 1.63 19.19 17.94
C ALA A 79 1.43 19.63 16.47
N ALA A 80 1.89 18.84 15.52
CA ALA A 80 1.70 19.11 14.09
C ALA A 80 0.22 19.05 13.68
N ALA A 81 -0.53 18.08 14.21
CA ALA A 81 -1.95 17.94 13.93
C ALA A 81 -2.75 19.15 14.41
N PHE A 82 -2.43 19.71 15.58
CA PHE A 82 -3.16 20.83 16.17
C PHE A 82 -2.62 22.21 15.78
N GLN A 83 -1.34 22.33 15.47
CA GLN A 83 -0.68 23.60 15.19
C GLN A 83 -0.40 23.86 13.70
N GLY A 84 -0.65 22.87 12.83
CA GLY A 84 -0.46 22.99 11.39
C GLY A 84 1.01 23.07 10.95
N GLY A 85 1.96 22.62 11.77
CA GLY A 85 3.38 22.56 11.43
C GLY A 85 3.73 21.43 10.48
N GLU A 86 4.82 21.60 9.71
CA GLU A 86 5.40 20.52 8.93
C GLU A 86 6.14 19.56 9.85
N LEU A 87 5.81 18.27 9.73
CA LEU A 87 6.52 17.18 10.38
C LEU A 87 7.65 16.68 9.49
N GLN A 88 8.84 16.57 10.08
CA GLN A 88 9.91 15.78 9.46
C GLN A 88 9.64 14.31 9.71
N VAL A 89 9.09 13.65 8.70
CA VAL A 89 8.81 12.20 8.72
C VAL A 89 9.85 11.47 7.91
N PRO A 90 10.24 10.23 8.30
CA PRO A 90 11.21 9.45 7.54
C PRO A 90 10.74 9.09 6.13
N TYR A 91 9.45 9.01 5.91
CA TYR A 91 8.82 8.82 4.60
C TYR A 91 7.36 9.29 4.63
N SER A 92 6.82 9.52 3.45
CA SER A 92 5.46 10.03 3.26
C SER A 92 4.51 8.93 2.73
N LEU A 93 3.21 9.26 2.69
CA LEU A 93 2.23 8.41 1.99
C LEU A 93 2.54 8.30 0.49
N SER A 94 3.14 9.32 -0.10
CA SER A 94 3.59 9.29 -1.49
C SER A 94 4.71 8.27 -1.70
N ASP A 95 5.66 8.18 -0.77
CA ASP A 95 6.71 7.16 -0.81
C ASP A 95 6.11 5.75 -0.75
N MET A 96 5.09 5.55 0.09
CA MET A 96 4.39 4.27 0.20
C MET A 96 3.56 3.96 -1.07
N ALA A 97 3.01 4.97 -1.72
CA ALA A 97 2.36 4.82 -3.02
C ALA A 97 3.37 4.40 -4.10
N ASP A 98 4.57 4.98 -4.08
CA ASP A 98 5.66 4.61 -4.99
C ASP A 98 6.13 3.16 -4.77
N ASP A 99 6.10 2.66 -3.53
CA ASP A 99 6.35 1.25 -3.23
C ASP A 99 5.33 0.35 -3.93
N ALA A 100 4.05 0.72 -3.87
CA ALA A 100 2.97 -0.03 -4.51
C ALA A 100 3.12 -0.06 -6.04
N VAL A 101 3.47 1.07 -6.65
CA VAL A 101 3.76 1.17 -8.08
C VAL A 101 4.98 0.32 -8.44
N GLY A 102 6.04 0.39 -7.63
CA GLY A 102 7.23 -0.44 -7.82
C GLY A 102 6.93 -1.93 -7.75
N LEU A 103 6.01 -2.35 -6.89
CA LEU A 103 5.56 -3.74 -6.83
C LEU A 103 4.81 -4.14 -8.11
N LEU A 104 3.91 -3.29 -8.61
CA LEU A 104 3.23 -3.53 -9.89
C LEU A 104 4.23 -3.68 -11.03
N ASP A 105 5.26 -2.82 -11.09
CA ASP A 105 6.32 -2.90 -12.08
C ASP A 105 7.09 -4.21 -11.99
N ALA A 106 7.46 -4.63 -10.78
CA ALA A 106 8.19 -5.89 -10.54
C ALA A 106 7.37 -7.12 -10.97
N LEU A 107 6.05 -7.05 -10.87
CA LEU A 107 5.13 -8.12 -11.27
C LEU A 107 4.68 -8.02 -12.74
N GLY A 108 5.14 -6.99 -13.48
CA GLY A 108 4.83 -6.81 -14.88
C GLY A 108 3.44 -6.27 -15.18
N HIS A 109 2.82 -5.58 -14.23
CA HIS A 109 1.49 -4.97 -14.39
C HIS A 109 1.60 -3.48 -14.68
N GLU A 110 1.06 -3.06 -15.80
CA GLU A 110 1.01 -1.64 -16.18
C GLU A 110 -0.06 -0.88 -15.41
N THR A 111 -1.22 -1.52 -15.19
CA THR A 111 -2.36 -0.94 -14.46
C THR A 111 -2.95 -1.95 -13.49
N ALA A 112 -3.65 -1.44 -12.48
CA ALA A 112 -4.36 -2.28 -11.51
C ALA A 112 -5.61 -1.58 -10.97
N HIS A 113 -6.58 -2.38 -10.53
CA HIS A 113 -7.60 -1.92 -9.60
C HIS A 113 -6.96 -1.79 -8.23
N ILE A 114 -7.17 -0.68 -7.54
CA ILE A 114 -6.55 -0.41 -6.24
C ILE A 114 -7.62 -0.42 -5.15
N VAL A 115 -7.39 -1.23 -4.13
CA VAL A 115 -8.26 -1.32 -2.95
C VAL A 115 -7.41 -1.01 -1.72
N GLY A 116 -7.79 -0.01 -0.95
CA GLY A 116 -7.07 0.37 0.27
C GLY A 116 -7.99 0.49 1.47
N GLY A 117 -7.57 -0.05 2.62
CA GLY A 117 -8.29 0.05 3.88
C GLY A 117 -7.59 0.99 4.86
N SER A 118 -8.34 1.88 5.52
CA SER A 118 -7.82 2.83 6.51
C SER A 118 -6.67 3.68 5.91
N MET A 119 -5.47 3.69 6.52
CA MET A 119 -4.29 4.35 5.94
C MET A 119 -3.96 3.81 4.54
N GLY A 120 -4.25 2.54 4.25
CA GLY A 120 -4.11 1.98 2.90
C GLY A 120 -4.99 2.68 1.87
N GLY A 121 -6.15 3.18 2.28
CA GLY A 121 -7.01 4.03 1.45
C GLY A 121 -6.38 5.39 1.16
N MET A 122 -5.68 5.98 2.12
CA MET A 122 -4.92 7.22 1.91
C MET A 122 -3.76 7.01 0.94
N ILE A 123 -3.03 5.90 1.07
CA ILE A 123 -1.96 5.50 0.15
C ILE A 123 -2.53 5.32 -1.25
N ALA A 124 -3.65 4.62 -1.38
CA ALA A 124 -4.34 4.41 -2.65
C ALA A 124 -4.74 5.73 -3.32
N GLN A 125 -5.23 6.70 -2.56
CA GLN A 125 -5.55 8.03 -3.09
C GLN A 125 -4.31 8.77 -3.58
N ARG A 126 -3.18 8.68 -2.86
CA ARG A 126 -1.90 9.24 -3.32
C ARG A 126 -1.42 8.58 -4.61
N LEU A 127 -1.61 7.27 -4.71
CA LEU A 127 -1.27 6.53 -5.92
C LEU A 127 -2.07 7.03 -7.12
N VAL A 128 -3.37 7.24 -6.96
CA VAL A 128 -4.24 7.79 -8.01
C VAL A 128 -3.83 9.21 -8.40
N ILE A 129 -3.51 10.05 -7.43
CA ILE A 129 -3.09 11.45 -7.68
C ILE A 129 -1.75 11.50 -8.40
N ASN A 130 -0.77 10.73 -7.95
CA ASN A 130 0.60 10.80 -8.46
C ASN A 130 0.80 9.93 -9.72
N HIS A 131 0.03 8.84 -9.85
CA HIS A 131 0.17 7.87 -10.93
C HIS A 131 -1.19 7.49 -11.54
N PRO A 132 -1.97 8.46 -12.04
CA PRO A 132 -3.35 8.21 -12.52
C PRO A 132 -3.41 7.20 -13.67
N HIS A 133 -2.37 7.13 -14.49
CA HIS A 133 -2.28 6.21 -15.62
C HIS A 133 -2.03 4.74 -15.20
N ARG A 134 -1.73 4.50 -13.93
CA ARG A 134 -1.49 3.16 -13.38
C ARG A 134 -2.74 2.56 -12.72
N VAL A 135 -3.82 3.34 -12.60
CA VAL A 135 -5.02 2.98 -11.83
C VAL A 135 -6.21 2.77 -12.76
N ARG A 136 -6.82 1.58 -12.67
CA ARG A 136 -8.07 1.25 -13.35
C ARG A 136 -9.30 1.71 -12.56
N SER A 137 -9.25 1.54 -11.26
CA SER A 137 -10.28 1.97 -10.32
C SER A 137 -9.71 2.12 -8.92
N LEU A 138 -10.38 2.89 -8.09
CA LEU A 138 -10.04 3.10 -6.68
C LEU A 138 -11.21 2.70 -5.81
N THR A 139 -10.96 1.81 -4.84
CA THR A 139 -11.88 1.51 -3.75
C THR A 139 -11.21 1.87 -2.43
N SER A 140 -11.77 2.84 -1.72
CA SER A 140 -11.28 3.31 -0.44
C SER A 140 -12.25 2.90 0.66
N LEU A 141 -11.80 2.08 1.61
CA LEU A 141 -12.61 1.51 2.66
C LEU A 141 -12.27 2.18 4.01
N PHE A 142 -13.30 2.65 4.73
CA PHE A 142 -13.18 3.28 6.06
C PHE A 142 -11.93 4.17 6.18
N SER A 143 -11.79 5.07 5.22
CA SER A 143 -10.64 5.96 5.07
C SER A 143 -11.08 7.40 4.80
N MET A 144 -10.11 8.30 4.74
CA MET A 144 -10.30 9.71 4.44
C MET A 144 -9.16 10.23 3.56
N PRO A 145 -9.34 11.40 2.89
CA PRO A 145 -8.30 11.92 2.00
C PRO A 145 -7.05 12.39 2.75
N ARG A 146 -7.20 12.81 3.99
CA ARG A 146 -6.13 13.38 4.80
C ARG A 146 -6.49 13.33 6.28
N LEU A 147 -5.52 13.00 7.12
CA LEU A 147 -5.55 13.36 8.53
C LEU A 147 -5.07 14.80 8.64
N ILE A 148 -6.01 15.71 8.53
CA ILE A 148 -5.88 17.17 8.69
C ILE A 148 -4.64 17.79 8.05
#